data_610efc03d8a8ceb959ed29f4dd9d081f
#
_entry.id   610efc03d8a8ceb959ed29f4dd9d081f
#
_cell.length_a   1.000
_cell.length_b   1.000
_cell.length_c   1.000
_cell.angle_alpha   90.00
_cell.angle_beta   90.00
_cell.angle_gamma   90.00
#
_symmetry.space_group_name_H-M   'P 1'
#
loop_
_entity.id
_entity.type
_entity.pdbx_description
1 polymer ?
#
loop_
_entity_poly.entity_id
_entity_poly.type
_entity_poly.pdbx_seq_one_letter_code
_entity_poly.pdbx_strand_id
1 'polypeptide(L)'
;VPAHGYGDYAQAARARSLAVHTEPHATAGLHWACEPSSPLGQADAALAAWPAAGDPAQTLRVLDCAYQPLRLHTHPAPPPTCWQLWSPNKALGLTGVRAAYAIAPQGADADAADLAALAPSWPTGAHGVALLQAWVQPTTQQWLADGLPRLREWKHRQIALCTALGWQVLPGSQANYFCARPPVADLPALLHALRAQGIKLRDCASFGLPGVVRMGVLAPESQDALRQAWMRFAAVAA
;
A
#
# COMPACT_ATOMS: atom_id res chain seq x y z
N VAL A 1 -11.49 5.45 -8.82
CA VAL A 1 -10.30 5.21 -7.97
C VAL A 1 -10.76 4.92 -6.55
N PRO A 2 -10.01 4.19 -5.70
CA PRO A 2 -10.36 3.96 -4.30
C PRO A 2 -10.54 5.28 -3.53
N ALA A 3 -11.54 5.35 -2.66
CA ALA A 3 -11.88 6.57 -1.89
C ALA A 3 -10.71 7.07 -1.02
N HIS A 4 -9.97 6.15 -0.44
CA HIS A 4 -8.79 6.43 0.39
C HIS A 4 -7.48 6.03 -0.33
N GLY A 5 -7.48 6.01 -1.67
CA GLY A 5 -6.37 5.51 -2.47
C GLY A 5 -5.14 6.41 -2.50
N TYR A 6 -4.10 5.92 -3.15
CA TYR A 6 -2.90 6.69 -3.44
C TYR A 6 -3.24 7.87 -4.36
N GLY A 7 -2.81 9.07 -3.98
CA GLY A 7 -3.21 10.32 -4.64
C GLY A 7 -2.87 10.40 -6.12
N ASP A 8 -1.80 9.71 -6.55
CA ASP A 8 -1.33 9.76 -7.93
C ASP A 8 -2.33 9.14 -8.92
N TYR A 9 -3.20 8.20 -8.50
CA TYR A 9 -4.25 7.68 -9.40
C TYR A 9 -5.19 8.80 -9.87
N ALA A 10 -5.70 9.57 -8.90
CA ALA A 10 -6.58 10.70 -9.21
C ALA A 10 -5.83 11.84 -9.90
N GLN A 11 -4.59 12.09 -9.51
CA GLN A 11 -3.76 13.13 -10.11
C GLN A 11 -3.48 12.82 -11.59
N ALA A 12 -3.09 11.59 -11.91
CA ALA A 12 -2.84 11.16 -13.30
C ALA A 12 -4.10 11.26 -14.16
N ALA A 13 -5.25 10.85 -13.63
CA ALA A 13 -6.53 10.97 -14.33
C ALA A 13 -6.87 12.44 -14.62
N ARG A 14 -6.75 13.33 -13.64
CA ARG A 14 -6.99 14.77 -13.80
C ARG A 14 -6.03 15.41 -14.80
N ALA A 15 -4.75 15.01 -14.80
CA ALA A 15 -3.76 15.49 -15.77
C ALA A 15 -4.11 15.13 -17.23
N ARG A 16 -4.98 14.15 -17.42
CA ARG A 16 -5.54 13.74 -18.71
C ARG A 16 -6.98 14.23 -18.92
N SER A 17 -7.43 15.19 -18.10
CA SER A 17 -8.80 15.75 -18.14
C SER A 17 -9.91 14.71 -17.96
N LEU A 18 -9.61 13.60 -17.29
CA LEU A 18 -10.60 12.57 -16.97
C LEU A 18 -11.36 12.94 -15.69
N ALA A 19 -12.66 12.70 -15.67
CA ALA A 19 -13.48 12.79 -14.45
C ALA A 19 -13.04 11.69 -13.45
N VAL A 20 -12.94 12.04 -12.17
CA VAL A 20 -12.50 11.13 -11.11
C VAL A 20 -13.69 10.85 -10.17
N HIS A 21 -14.03 9.58 -10.03
CA HIS A 21 -15.05 9.08 -9.12
C HIS A 21 -14.40 8.20 -8.05
N THR A 22 -14.82 8.36 -6.79
CA THR A 22 -14.39 7.53 -5.66
C THR A 22 -15.43 6.47 -5.29
N GLU A 23 -16.62 6.58 -5.83
CA GLU A 23 -17.71 5.61 -5.72
C GLU A 23 -17.87 4.84 -7.04
N PRO A 24 -18.45 3.64 -7.04
CA PRO A 24 -18.75 2.90 -8.25
C PRO A 24 -19.53 3.77 -9.25
N HIS A 25 -19.09 3.80 -10.50
CA HIS A 25 -19.69 4.62 -11.53
C HIS A 25 -19.87 3.80 -12.82
N ALA A 26 -21.11 3.66 -13.28
CA ALA A 26 -21.47 2.72 -14.35
C ALA A 26 -20.80 3.01 -15.69
N THR A 27 -20.45 4.28 -15.97
CA THR A 27 -19.84 4.69 -17.24
C THR A 27 -18.33 4.94 -17.13
N ALA A 28 -17.69 4.56 -16.02
CA ALA A 28 -16.25 4.71 -15.88
C ALA A 28 -15.51 3.72 -16.79
N GLY A 29 -14.70 4.25 -17.72
CA GLY A 29 -13.89 3.44 -18.64
C GLY A 29 -12.61 2.87 -18.01
N LEU A 30 -12.18 3.41 -16.84
CA LEU A 30 -10.98 2.99 -16.14
C LEU A 30 -11.26 2.81 -14.65
N HIS A 31 -11.02 1.62 -14.13
CA HIS A 31 -11.15 1.29 -12.72
C HIS A 31 -9.78 0.97 -12.10
N TRP A 32 -9.52 1.56 -10.93
CA TRP A 32 -8.34 1.28 -10.13
C TRP A 32 -8.73 0.56 -8.84
N ALA A 33 -7.95 -0.45 -8.46
CA ALA A 33 -7.96 -1.07 -7.15
C ALA A 33 -6.53 -1.18 -6.61
N CYS A 34 -6.36 -1.34 -5.31
CA CYS A 34 -5.07 -1.54 -4.67
C CYS A 34 -5.18 -2.67 -3.65
N GLU A 35 -4.38 -3.71 -3.79
CA GLU A 35 -4.50 -4.92 -2.97
C GLU A 35 -3.13 -5.34 -2.41
N PRO A 36 -2.95 -5.38 -1.08
CA PRO A 36 -3.79 -4.77 -0.04
C PRO A 36 -3.90 -3.26 -0.21
N SER A 37 -5.04 -2.69 0.17
CA SER A 37 -5.35 -1.27 -0.03
C SER A 37 -4.41 -0.36 0.77
N SER A 38 -4.09 0.81 0.25
CA SER A 38 -3.35 1.85 0.95
C SER A 38 -4.28 3.05 1.15
N PRO A 39 -4.42 3.59 2.40
CA PRO A 39 -3.58 3.39 3.59
C PRO A 39 -4.05 2.28 4.54
N LEU A 40 -5.24 1.71 4.37
CA LEU A 40 -5.88 0.85 5.36
C LEU A 40 -5.28 -0.57 5.43
N GLY A 41 -4.66 -1.03 4.36
CA GLY A 41 -4.11 -2.39 4.28
C GLY A 41 -5.18 -3.49 4.16
N GLN A 42 -6.44 -3.11 3.96
CA GLN A 42 -7.57 -4.03 3.84
C GLN A 42 -7.61 -4.66 2.45
N ALA A 43 -8.44 -5.70 2.29
CA ALA A 43 -8.84 -6.16 0.96
C ALA A 43 -9.61 -5.04 0.23
N ASP A 44 -9.34 -4.85 -1.06
CA ASP A 44 -10.04 -3.85 -1.85
C ASP A 44 -11.43 -4.41 -2.26
N ALA A 45 -12.49 -3.75 -1.79
CA ALA A 45 -13.86 -4.19 -2.05
C ALA A 45 -14.22 -4.19 -3.55
N ALA A 46 -13.56 -3.35 -4.35
CA ALA A 46 -13.80 -3.30 -5.79
C ALA A 46 -13.42 -4.61 -6.49
N LEU A 47 -12.40 -5.33 -5.98
CA LEU A 47 -11.97 -6.61 -6.55
C LEU A 47 -13.05 -7.69 -6.50
N ALA A 48 -13.86 -7.71 -5.46
CA ALA A 48 -14.96 -8.66 -5.32
C ALA A 48 -16.04 -8.48 -6.42
N ALA A 49 -16.16 -7.27 -6.95
CA ALA A 49 -17.10 -6.92 -8.01
C ALA A 49 -16.51 -7.09 -9.43
N TRP A 50 -15.19 -7.33 -9.55
CA TRP A 50 -14.55 -7.53 -10.85
C TRP A 50 -14.82 -8.94 -11.36
N PRO A 51 -15.36 -9.11 -12.59
CA PRO A 51 -15.63 -10.43 -13.12
C PRO A 51 -14.33 -11.23 -13.29
N ALA A 52 -14.39 -12.53 -12.99
CA ALA A 52 -13.29 -13.48 -13.21
C ALA A 52 -13.01 -13.67 -14.70
N ALA A 53 -14.05 -13.53 -15.55
CA ALA A 53 -13.94 -13.47 -16.99
C ALA A 53 -14.77 -12.25 -17.44
N GLY A 54 -14.23 -11.43 -18.31
CA GLY A 54 -14.90 -10.24 -18.80
C GLY A 54 -14.40 -9.84 -20.17
N ASP A 55 -15.21 -9.10 -20.91
CA ASP A 55 -14.76 -8.46 -22.12
C ASP A 55 -13.79 -7.31 -21.76
N PRO A 56 -12.47 -7.46 -21.99
CA PRO A 56 -11.52 -6.40 -21.73
C PRO A 56 -11.78 -5.13 -22.54
N ALA A 57 -12.57 -5.23 -23.61
CA ALA A 57 -12.85 -4.12 -24.50
C ALA A 57 -13.76 -3.05 -23.92
N GLN A 58 -14.51 -3.32 -22.84
CA GLN A 58 -15.48 -2.37 -22.32
C GLN A 58 -15.01 -1.57 -21.09
N THR A 59 -14.11 -2.10 -20.26
CA THR A 59 -13.67 -1.42 -19.05
C THR A 59 -12.25 -1.82 -18.69
N LEU A 60 -11.34 -0.85 -18.71
CA LEU A 60 -9.96 -1.06 -18.30
C LEU A 60 -9.86 -1.17 -16.77
N ARG A 61 -9.28 -2.26 -16.27
CA ARG A 61 -9.07 -2.50 -14.85
C ARG A 61 -7.59 -2.55 -14.52
N VAL A 62 -7.19 -1.81 -13.51
CA VAL A 62 -5.79 -1.73 -13.06
C VAL A 62 -5.73 -2.03 -11.57
N LEU A 63 -4.93 -3.03 -11.21
CA LEU A 63 -4.66 -3.44 -9.85
C LEU A 63 -3.24 -3.04 -9.45
N ASP A 64 -3.12 -2.17 -8.45
CA ASP A 64 -1.84 -1.87 -7.81
C ASP A 64 -1.48 -2.99 -6.82
N CYS A 65 -0.45 -3.75 -7.15
CA CYS A 65 0.07 -4.88 -6.38
C CYS A 65 1.31 -4.51 -5.54
N ALA A 66 1.61 -3.22 -5.33
CA ALA A 66 2.84 -2.80 -4.68
C ALA A 66 3.04 -3.35 -3.25
N TYR A 67 1.96 -3.69 -2.56
CA TYR A 67 2.00 -4.32 -1.23
C TYR A 67 1.61 -5.80 -1.24
N GLN A 68 1.25 -6.37 -2.38
CA GLN A 68 0.87 -7.78 -2.50
C GLN A 68 1.93 -8.75 -1.93
N PRO A 69 3.25 -8.54 -2.19
CA PRO A 69 4.29 -9.40 -1.62
C PRO A 69 4.43 -9.31 -0.09
N LEU A 70 3.88 -8.26 0.52
CA LEU A 70 3.90 -8.00 1.96
C LEU A 70 2.55 -8.29 2.62
N ARG A 71 1.69 -9.02 1.93
CA ARG A 71 0.43 -9.48 2.47
C ARG A 71 0.68 -10.57 3.52
N LEU A 72 0.08 -10.42 4.69
CA LEU A 72 0.30 -11.30 5.84
C LEU A 72 -0.75 -12.41 5.98
N HIS A 73 -1.80 -12.39 5.16
CA HIS A 73 -2.86 -13.40 5.14
C HIS A 73 -2.99 -13.99 3.74
N THR A 74 -3.41 -15.24 3.66
CA THR A 74 -3.68 -15.92 2.39
C THR A 74 -4.73 -15.18 1.58
N HIS A 75 -4.52 -15.08 0.28
CA HIS A 75 -5.45 -14.43 -0.64
C HIS A 75 -5.34 -15.11 -2.02
N PRO A 76 -6.42 -15.16 -2.80
CA PRO A 76 -6.35 -15.58 -4.19
C PRO A 76 -5.34 -14.76 -5.00
N ALA A 77 -4.78 -15.36 -6.02
CA ALA A 77 -3.94 -14.64 -6.98
C ALA A 77 -4.73 -13.46 -7.58
N PRO A 78 -4.05 -12.38 -7.97
CA PRO A 78 -4.67 -11.28 -8.71
C PRO A 78 -5.45 -11.80 -9.93
N PRO A 79 -6.62 -11.20 -10.25
CA PRO A 79 -7.39 -11.61 -11.42
C PRO A 79 -6.57 -11.50 -12.72
N PRO A 80 -6.60 -12.50 -13.60
CA PRO A 80 -5.87 -12.44 -14.87
C PRO A 80 -6.50 -11.46 -15.89
N THR A 81 -7.67 -10.92 -15.58
CA THR A 81 -8.46 -10.02 -16.42
C THR A 81 -8.16 -8.53 -16.20
N CYS A 82 -7.15 -8.20 -15.40
CA CYS A 82 -6.76 -6.80 -15.14
C CYS A 82 -5.27 -6.59 -15.34
N TRP A 83 -4.89 -5.36 -15.65
CA TRP A 83 -3.51 -4.91 -15.55
C TRP A 83 -3.05 -4.97 -14.12
N GLN A 84 -1.87 -5.54 -13.87
CA GLN A 84 -1.27 -5.62 -12.54
C GLN A 84 -0.01 -4.79 -12.51
N LEU A 85 0.08 -3.84 -11.58
CA LEU A 85 1.26 -3.00 -11.41
C LEU A 85 2.07 -3.48 -10.20
N TRP A 86 3.29 -3.90 -10.43
CA TRP A 86 4.18 -4.46 -9.42
C TRP A 86 5.38 -3.57 -9.16
N SER A 87 5.74 -3.40 -7.90
CA SER A 87 6.92 -2.66 -7.48
C SER A 87 7.59 -3.38 -6.30
N PRO A 88 8.70 -4.09 -6.51
CA PRO A 88 9.34 -4.89 -5.46
C PRO A 88 10.08 -4.07 -4.40
N ASN A 89 10.25 -2.78 -4.61
CA ASN A 89 11.04 -1.91 -3.75
C ASN A 89 10.55 -1.86 -2.29
N LYS A 90 9.23 -2.01 -2.06
CA LYS A 90 8.67 -2.05 -0.70
C LYS A 90 8.95 -3.39 -0.02
N ALA A 91 8.81 -4.49 -0.75
CA ALA A 91 9.08 -5.84 -0.26
C ALA A 91 10.54 -6.03 0.15
N LEU A 92 11.46 -5.39 -0.58
CA LEU A 92 12.90 -5.47 -0.34
C LEU A 92 13.43 -4.35 0.57
N GLY A 93 12.57 -3.45 1.09
CA GLY A 93 13.00 -2.32 1.91
C GLY A 93 13.79 -1.23 1.16
N LEU A 94 13.81 -1.28 -0.18
CA LEU A 94 14.60 -0.41 -1.04
C LEU A 94 13.74 0.68 -1.70
N THR A 95 12.96 1.40 -0.92
CA THR A 95 11.97 2.38 -1.42
C THR A 95 12.59 3.54 -2.22
N GLY A 96 13.89 3.82 -2.04
CA GLY A 96 14.64 4.79 -2.85
C GLY A 96 14.96 4.30 -4.26
N VAL A 97 14.98 3.00 -4.52
CA VAL A 97 15.19 2.44 -5.85
C VAL A 97 13.89 2.42 -6.62
N ARG A 98 13.86 3.09 -7.76
CA ARG A 98 12.66 3.27 -8.58
C ARG A 98 12.65 2.24 -9.70
N ALA A 99 11.82 1.19 -9.52
CA ALA A 99 11.55 0.18 -10.53
C ALA A 99 10.15 -0.40 -10.34
N ALA A 100 9.47 -0.66 -11.44
CA ALA A 100 8.16 -1.28 -11.48
C ALA A 100 8.01 -2.02 -12.82
N TYR A 101 7.07 -2.94 -12.86
CA TYR A 101 6.64 -3.60 -14.09
C TYR A 101 5.13 -3.79 -14.08
N ALA A 102 4.57 -3.93 -15.26
CA ALA A 102 3.16 -4.25 -15.43
C ALA A 102 3.00 -5.63 -16.03
N ILE A 103 1.96 -6.35 -15.63
CA ILE A 103 1.50 -7.59 -16.28
C ILE A 103 0.19 -7.27 -16.97
N ALA A 104 0.17 -7.41 -18.29
CA ALA A 104 -1.03 -7.20 -19.09
C ALA A 104 -2.03 -8.36 -18.90
N PRO A 105 -3.34 -8.09 -18.94
CA PRO A 105 -4.32 -9.14 -19.02
C PRO A 105 -4.20 -9.91 -20.34
N GLN A 106 -4.69 -11.14 -20.35
CA GLN A 106 -4.70 -11.94 -21.58
C GLN A 106 -5.50 -11.22 -22.68
N GLY A 107 -4.93 -11.15 -23.88
CA GLY A 107 -5.55 -10.50 -25.05
C GLY A 107 -5.34 -8.99 -25.13
N ALA A 108 -4.58 -8.37 -24.23
CA ALA A 108 -4.25 -6.93 -24.26
C ALA A 108 -2.91 -6.62 -24.97
N ASP A 109 -2.52 -7.43 -25.95
CA ASP A 109 -1.23 -7.27 -26.66
C ASP A 109 -1.13 -5.93 -27.40
N ALA A 110 -2.23 -5.45 -27.99
CA ALA A 110 -2.27 -4.17 -28.68
C ALA A 110 -2.06 -3.01 -27.68
N ASP A 111 -2.78 -3.01 -26.55
CA ASP A 111 -2.62 -1.99 -25.50
C ASP A 111 -1.20 -2.02 -24.92
N ALA A 112 -0.63 -3.21 -24.74
CA ALA A 112 0.74 -3.37 -24.26
C ALA A 112 1.76 -2.78 -25.26
N ALA A 113 1.55 -2.98 -26.56
CA ALA A 113 2.38 -2.39 -27.61
C ALA A 113 2.27 -0.86 -27.65
N ASP A 114 1.06 -0.32 -27.51
CA ASP A 114 0.82 1.12 -27.46
C ASP A 114 1.48 1.76 -26.22
N LEU A 115 1.37 1.12 -25.05
CA LEU A 115 2.06 1.57 -23.84
C LEU A 115 3.59 1.52 -24.00
N ALA A 116 4.11 0.47 -24.65
CA ALA A 116 5.54 0.35 -24.92
C ALA A 116 6.03 1.45 -25.88
N ALA A 117 5.22 1.81 -26.86
CA ALA A 117 5.54 2.91 -27.80
C ALA A 117 5.57 4.30 -27.12
N LEU A 118 4.85 4.48 -26.02
CA LEU A 118 4.87 5.70 -25.22
C LEU A 118 6.04 5.74 -24.21
N ALA A 119 6.73 4.62 -23.99
CA ALA A 119 7.82 4.55 -23.03
C ALA A 119 9.06 5.30 -23.54
N PRO A 120 9.81 5.97 -22.66
CA PRO A 120 11.09 6.56 -23.04
C PRO A 120 12.11 5.46 -23.41
N SER A 121 13.12 5.82 -24.22
CA SER A 121 14.16 4.86 -24.66
C SER A 121 14.91 4.20 -23.49
N TRP A 122 14.98 4.86 -22.34
CA TRP A 122 15.66 4.41 -21.13
C TRP A 122 14.70 4.45 -19.93
N PRO A 123 13.73 3.53 -19.84
CA PRO A 123 12.66 3.62 -18.84
C PRO A 123 13.14 3.31 -17.42
N THR A 124 14.24 2.58 -17.26
CA THR A 124 14.73 2.11 -15.95
C THR A 124 16.24 2.26 -15.85
N GLY A 125 16.71 2.93 -14.80
CA GLY A 125 18.14 3.07 -14.52
C GLY A 125 18.76 1.76 -14.00
N ALA A 126 20.11 1.70 -13.99
CA ALA A 126 20.87 0.49 -13.61
C ALA A 126 20.47 -0.11 -12.25
N HIS A 127 20.23 0.72 -11.22
CA HIS A 127 19.78 0.25 -9.92
C HIS A 127 18.38 -0.40 -9.99
N GLY A 128 17.49 0.14 -10.81
CA GLY A 128 16.16 -0.43 -11.03
C GLY A 128 16.23 -1.77 -11.76
N VAL A 129 17.09 -1.89 -12.77
CA VAL A 129 17.35 -3.17 -13.46
C VAL A 129 17.87 -4.21 -12.48
N ALA A 130 18.89 -3.86 -11.69
CA ALA A 130 19.45 -4.75 -10.67
C ALA A 130 18.40 -5.19 -9.64
N LEU A 131 17.51 -4.26 -9.21
CA LEU A 131 16.40 -4.59 -8.31
C LEU A 131 15.44 -5.61 -8.93
N LEU A 132 15.05 -5.44 -10.20
CA LEU A 132 14.15 -6.36 -10.89
C LEU A 132 14.80 -7.73 -11.12
N GLN A 133 16.11 -7.75 -11.45
CA GLN A 133 16.87 -9.00 -11.57
C GLN A 133 16.98 -9.74 -10.24
N ALA A 134 17.23 -9.03 -9.15
CA ALA A 134 17.26 -9.61 -7.80
C ALA A 134 15.86 -10.10 -7.37
N TRP A 135 14.81 -9.40 -7.74
CA TRP A 135 13.44 -9.76 -7.40
C TRP A 135 13.02 -11.14 -7.87
N VAL A 136 13.41 -11.54 -9.09
CA VAL A 136 13.04 -12.84 -9.66
C VAL A 136 13.90 -14.01 -9.16
N GLN A 137 14.92 -13.76 -8.35
CA GLN A 137 15.77 -14.83 -7.83
C GLN A 137 15.02 -15.69 -6.80
N PRO A 138 15.10 -17.01 -6.87
CA PRO A 138 14.46 -17.90 -5.89
C PRO A 138 14.90 -17.62 -4.45
N THR A 139 16.15 -17.26 -4.24
CA THR A 139 16.70 -16.90 -2.92
C THR A 139 16.05 -15.66 -2.34
N THR A 140 15.74 -14.66 -3.16
CA THR A 140 15.05 -13.45 -2.73
C THR A 140 13.58 -13.75 -2.38
N GLN A 141 12.91 -14.57 -3.19
CA GLN A 141 11.53 -14.97 -2.91
C GLN A 141 11.44 -15.82 -1.63
N GLN A 142 12.39 -16.72 -1.41
CA GLN A 142 12.46 -17.53 -0.19
C GLN A 142 12.71 -16.64 1.04
N TRP A 143 13.69 -15.72 0.98
CA TRP A 143 13.95 -14.77 2.05
C TRP A 143 12.71 -13.97 2.45
N LEU A 144 11.95 -13.51 1.46
CA LEU A 144 10.68 -12.81 1.71
C LEU A 144 9.66 -13.74 2.39
N ALA A 145 9.47 -14.94 1.85
CA ALA A 145 8.53 -15.93 2.39
C ALA A 145 8.85 -16.28 3.85
N ASP A 146 10.13 -16.44 4.18
CA ASP A 146 10.60 -16.72 5.55
C ASP A 146 10.40 -15.54 6.50
N GLY A 147 10.38 -14.31 5.98
CA GLY A 147 10.13 -13.10 6.76
C GLY A 147 8.68 -12.85 7.13
N LEU A 148 7.72 -13.31 6.31
CA LEU A 148 6.29 -13.02 6.51
C LEU A 148 5.73 -13.58 7.83
N PRO A 149 6.05 -14.79 8.32
CA PRO A 149 5.61 -15.28 9.63
C PRO A 149 6.04 -14.35 10.75
N ARG A 150 7.30 -13.91 10.75
CA ARG A 150 7.82 -12.96 11.74
C ARG A 150 7.09 -11.62 11.72
N LEU A 151 6.78 -11.10 10.53
CA LEU A 151 5.99 -9.87 10.40
C LEU A 151 4.56 -10.04 10.95
N ARG A 152 3.94 -11.23 10.85
CA ARG A 152 2.64 -11.51 11.48
C ARG A 152 2.72 -11.42 12.99
N GLU A 153 3.70 -12.06 13.60
CA GLU A 153 3.93 -12.02 15.06
C GLU A 153 4.16 -10.59 15.53
N TRP A 154 5.02 -9.85 14.85
CA TRP A 154 5.30 -8.45 15.17
C TRP A 154 4.07 -7.56 15.01
N LYS A 155 3.25 -7.83 14.01
CA LYS A 155 1.98 -7.09 13.82
C LYS A 155 1.01 -7.35 14.97
N HIS A 156 0.84 -8.59 15.38
CA HIS A 156 -0.02 -8.92 16.52
C HIS A 156 0.45 -8.21 17.79
N ARG A 157 1.75 -8.25 18.08
CA ARG A 157 2.33 -7.54 19.22
C ARG A 157 2.10 -6.02 19.13
N GLN A 158 2.32 -5.43 17.96
CA GLN A 158 2.17 -3.98 17.77
C GLN A 158 0.72 -3.53 17.88
N ILE A 159 -0.23 -4.29 17.37
CA ILE A 159 -1.67 -4.05 17.54
C ILE A 159 -2.05 -4.12 19.01
N ALA A 160 -1.63 -5.17 19.72
CA ALA A 160 -1.88 -5.32 21.16
C ALA A 160 -1.30 -4.14 21.96
N LEU A 161 -0.09 -3.71 21.63
CA LEU A 161 0.54 -2.53 22.22
C LEU A 161 -0.31 -1.28 21.99
N CYS A 162 -0.70 -0.96 20.76
CA CYS A 162 -1.52 0.21 20.45
C CYS A 162 -2.85 0.18 21.19
N THR A 163 -3.51 -0.98 21.26
CA THR A 163 -4.76 -1.16 22.00
C THR A 163 -4.56 -0.91 23.50
N ALA A 164 -3.47 -1.43 24.09
CA ALA A 164 -3.13 -1.20 25.51
C ALA A 164 -2.82 0.29 25.81
N LEU A 165 -2.36 1.05 24.81
CA LEU A 165 -2.16 2.50 24.91
C LEU A 165 -3.46 3.31 24.68
N GLY A 166 -4.60 2.64 24.54
CA GLY A 166 -5.90 3.27 24.28
C GLY A 166 -6.11 3.72 22.82
N TRP A 167 -5.25 3.33 21.88
CA TRP A 167 -5.43 3.67 20.48
C TRP A 167 -6.50 2.80 19.83
N GLN A 168 -7.40 3.40 19.09
CA GLN A 168 -8.40 2.67 18.30
C GLN A 168 -7.75 2.14 17.03
N VAL A 169 -7.41 0.86 16.99
CA VAL A 169 -6.88 0.21 15.78
C VAL A 169 -8.01 -0.01 14.78
N LEU A 170 -7.83 0.41 13.54
CA LEU A 170 -8.76 0.17 12.45
C LEU A 170 -8.64 -1.30 12.01
N PRO A 171 -9.76 -2.06 11.93
CA PRO A 171 -9.72 -3.49 11.66
C PRO A 171 -9.42 -3.82 10.20
N GLY A 172 -9.14 -5.10 9.93
CA GLY A 172 -9.12 -5.69 8.59
C GLY A 172 -7.82 -5.52 7.81
N SER A 173 -6.79 -4.86 8.36
CA SER A 173 -5.50 -4.76 7.66
C SER A 173 -4.84 -6.13 7.47
N GLN A 174 -4.49 -6.43 6.23
CA GLN A 174 -3.82 -7.66 5.78
C GLN A 174 -2.36 -7.42 5.38
N ALA A 175 -1.93 -6.15 5.36
CA ALA A 175 -0.57 -5.74 4.97
C ALA A 175 0.39 -5.71 6.18
N ASN A 176 1.67 -5.47 5.89
CA ASN A 176 2.71 -5.21 6.89
C ASN A 176 2.62 -3.80 7.49
N TYR A 177 1.45 -3.21 7.51
CA TYR A 177 1.11 -1.95 8.17
C TYR A 177 -0.37 -1.98 8.58
N PHE A 178 -0.74 -1.04 9.42
CA PHE A 178 -2.14 -0.82 9.81
C PHE A 178 -2.36 0.63 10.20
N CYS A 179 -3.63 1.00 10.33
CA CYS A 179 -4.05 2.33 10.77
C CYS A 179 -4.61 2.28 12.18
N ALA A 180 -4.38 3.36 12.93
CA ALA A 180 -4.95 3.54 14.26
C ALA A 180 -5.25 5.02 14.52
N ARG A 181 -6.20 5.28 15.41
CA ARG A 181 -6.54 6.61 15.93
C ARG A 181 -6.02 6.73 17.37
N PRO A 182 -4.97 7.53 17.61
CA PRO A 182 -4.52 7.85 18.97
C PRO A 182 -5.61 8.64 19.72
N PRO A 183 -5.76 8.45 21.05
CA PRO A 183 -6.71 9.20 21.87
C PRO A 183 -6.18 10.60 22.23
N VAL A 184 -5.98 11.43 21.21
CA VAL A 184 -5.49 12.81 21.38
C VAL A 184 -6.36 13.80 20.60
N ALA A 185 -6.52 15.00 21.14
CA ALA A 185 -7.23 16.08 20.47
C ALA A 185 -6.35 16.72 19.36
N ASP A 186 -5.05 16.84 19.62
CA ASP A 186 -4.06 17.44 18.71
C ASP A 186 -3.11 16.38 18.16
N LEU A 187 -3.47 15.81 17.01
CA LEU A 187 -2.62 14.84 16.31
C LEU A 187 -1.32 15.45 15.79
N PRO A 188 -1.27 16.67 15.21
CA PRO A 188 -0.05 17.35 14.85
C PRO A 188 0.96 17.47 16.00
N ALA A 189 0.53 17.87 17.19
CA ALA A 189 1.39 17.95 18.37
C ALA A 189 2.00 16.59 18.75
N LEU A 190 1.18 15.52 18.75
CA LEU A 190 1.67 14.16 18.96
C LEU A 190 2.72 13.78 17.92
N LEU A 191 2.44 13.99 16.64
CA LEU A 191 3.36 13.61 15.56
C LEU A 191 4.67 14.39 15.63
N HIS A 192 4.63 15.65 16.04
CA HIS A 192 5.82 16.46 16.28
C HIS A 192 6.66 15.90 17.45
N ALA A 193 6.03 15.61 18.59
CA ALA A 193 6.69 15.05 19.76
C ALA A 193 7.31 13.67 19.50
N LEU A 194 6.62 12.80 18.75
CA LEU A 194 7.15 11.50 18.34
C LEU A 194 8.34 11.66 17.40
N ARG A 195 8.26 12.61 16.45
CA ARG A 195 9.35 12.86 15.51
C ARG A 195 10.60 13.36 16.20
N ALA A 196 10.46 14.21 17.22
CA ALA A 196 11.58 14.67 18.04
C ALA A 196 12.31 13.52 18.75
N GLN A 197 11.66 12.37 18.90
CA GLN A 197 12.20 11.14 19.45
C GLN A 197 12.57 10.08 18.39
N GLY A 198 12.70 10.50 17.12
CA GLY A 198 13.07 9.62 15.99
C GLY A 198 11.94 8.73 15.47
N ILE A 199 10.71 8.92 15.90
CA ILE A 199 9.56 8.09 15.50
C ILE A 199 8.71 8.84 14.48
N LYS A 200 8.56 8.23 13.30
CA LYS A 200 7.75 8.79 12.22
C LYS A 200 6.51 7.92 11.98
N LEU A 201 5.33 8.47 12.25
CA LEU A 201 4.06 7.93 11.81
C LEU A 201 3.54 8.69 10.59
N ARG A 202 2.74 8.06 9.77
CA ARG A 202 2.12 8.70 8.62
C ARG A 202 0.74 9.22 8.97
N ASP A 203 0.56 10.54 8.95
CA ASP A 203 -0.77 11.16 9.01
C ASP A 203 -1.60 10.74 7.80
N CYS A 204 -2.82 10.28 8.04
CA CYS A 204 -3.74 9.82 7.01
C CYS A 204 -4.75 10.90 6.57
N ALA A 205 -4.63 12.15 7.02
CA ALA A 205 -5.51 13.24 6.61
C ALA A 205 -5.54 13.40 5.08
N SER A 206 -4.38 13.29 4.42
CA SER A 206 -4.28 13.35 2.95
C SER A 206 -4.97 12.19 2.21
N PHE A 207 -5.37 11.14 2.92
CA PHE A 207 -6.17 10.02 2.40
C PHE A 207 -7.67 10.17 2.76
N GLY A 208 -8.09 11.32 3.28
CA GLY A 208 -9.46 11.54 3.74
C GLY A 208 -9.78 10.89 5.09
N LEU A 209 -8.77 10.58 5.92
CA LEU A 209 -8.88 9.95 7.23
C LEU A 209 -8.26 10.83 8.32
N PRO A 210 -8.88 11.98 8.67
CA PRO A 210 -8.35 12.87 9.70
C PRO A 210 -8.33 12.20 11.08
N GLY A 211 -7.30 12.51 11.88
CA GLY A 211 -7.11 11.92 13.20
C GLY A 211 -6.61 10.47 13.20
N VAL A 212 -6.29 9.91 12.02
CA VAL A 212 -5.77 8.55 11.86
C VAL A 212 -4.31 8.59 11.45
N VAL A 213 -3.51 7.70 12.00
CA VAL A 213 -2.13 7.46 11.58
C VAL A 213 -1.96 6.07 10.99
N ARG A 214 -1.13 5.95 9.94
CA ARG A 214 -0.65 4.66 9.44
C ARG A 214 0.75 4.41 9.98
N MET A 215 0.99 3.20 10.44
CA MET A 215 2.30 2.73 10.89
C MET A 215 2.69 1.42 10.22
N GLY A 216 3.95 1.29 9.85
CA GLY A 216 4.53 0.02 9.41
C GLY A 216 4.71 -0.92 10.60
N VAL A 217 4.65 -2.21 10.32
CA VAL A 217 5.02 -3.23 11.29
C VAL A 217 6.55 -3.26 11.42
N LEU A 218 7.04 -3.05 12.62
CA LEU A 218 8.46 -2.98 12.94
C LEU A 218 8.84 -4.01 14.01
N ALA A 219 10.14 -4.20 14.19
CA ALA A 219 10.69 -5.09 15.21
C ALA A 219 10.29 -4.64 16.64
N PRO A 220 10.28 -5.57 17.62
CA PRO A 220 9.85 -5.29 18.99
C PRO A 220 10.53 -4.08 19.62
N GLU A 221 11.80 -3.85 19.37
CA GLU A 221 12.58 -2.73 19.92
C GLU A 221 12.01 -1.38 19.45
N SER A 222 11.61 -1.29 18.18
CA SER A 222 10.97 -0.09 17.63
C SER A 222 9.57 0.13 18.19
N GLN A 223 8.85 -0.96 18.48
CA GLN A 223 7.53 -0.89 19.13
C GLN A 223 7.66 -0.42 20.59
N ASP A 224 8.69 -0.88 21.31
CA ASP A 224 8.97 -0.43 22.67
C ASP A 224 9.40 1.03 22.71
N ALA A 225 10.16 1.50 21.70
CA ALA A 225 10.48 2.91 21.56
C ALA A 225 9.22 3.78 21.37
N LEU A 226 8.26 3.31 20.54
CA LEU A 226 6.96 3.99 20.39
C LEU A 226 6.22 4.06 21.72
N ARG A 227 6.16 2.96 22.49
CA ARG A 227 5.52 2.93 23.81
C ARG A 227 6.14 3.96 24.74
N GLN A 228 7.45 3.99 24.83
CA GLN A 228 8.17 4.94 25.72
C GLN A 228 7.93 6.39 25.30
N ALA A 229 7.94 6.69 24.00
CA ALA A 229 7.69 8.02 23.50
C ALA A 229 6.25 8.48 23.76
N TRP A 230 5.29 7.58 23.59
CA TRP A 230 3.90 7.83 23.94
C TRP A 230 3.70 8.13 25.41
N MET A 231 4.30 7.34 26.30
CA MET A 231 4.20 7.55 27.75
C MET A 231 4.76 8.92 28.18
N ARG A 232 5.88 9.33 27.58
CA ARG A 232 6.44 10.68 27.84
C ARG A 232 5.51 11.79 27.33
N PHE A 233 4.92 11.65 26.15
CA PHE A 233 3.97 12.61 25.63
C PHE A 233 2.72 12.71 26.51
N ALA A 234 2.13 11.60 26.88
CA ALA A 234 0.92 11.54 27.71
C ALA A 234 1.14 12.16 29.11
N ALA A 235 2.32 11.97 29.70
CA ALA A 235 2.67 12.55 31.00
C ALA A 235 2.79 14.09 30.98
N VAL A 236 3.04 14.70 29.82
CA VAL A 236 3.13 16.15 29.64
C VAL A 236 1.76 16.76 29.28
N ALA A 237 0.88 15.96 28.68
CA ALA A 237 -0.44 16.37 28.24
C ALA A 237 -1.56 16.20 29.29
N ALA A 238 -1.26 15.49 30.38
CA ALA A 238 -2.15 15.29 31.55
C ALA A 238 -2.00 16.45 32.56
#